data_ed6312e6f4888ef73cca183e29fe80c0
#
_entry.id   ed6312e6f4888ef73cca183e29fe80c0
#
_cell.length_a   1.000
_cell.length_b   1.000
_cell.length_c   1.000
_cell.angle_alpha   90.00
_cell.angle_beta   90.00
_cell.angle_gamma   90.00
#
_symmetry.space_group_name_H-M   'P 1'
#
loop_
_entity.id
_entity.type
_entity.pdbx_description
1 polymer ?
#
loop_
_entity_poly.entity_id
_entity_poly.type
_entity_poly.pdbx_seq_one_letter_code
_entity_poly.pdbx_strand_id
1 'polypeptide(L)'
;VRGATVVLVLSLTLAACGSNIDPEQAGLVRSGSGTSVAGGDDPLVDPGAASDPGAPDPGVGDPGGGAPSVPDTDAGGDPGGSDPAAPPPTGGGDGGATDTDEPGGGDESPPKSAEVSCDGLKNGTGITDSTITIGNTADISGPVPGLFTQAQQAVVAYVKYFNDTEQTICGRSLALDRYDSRTDAGADQQAYSKACSDTFAMVGAMSAFDSGGATTAEKCGLPDIRAIATTSQRSACSTCYAAQPAGPDEFENAVPDYVKRNTSSGGQRAAMLYINAGAAAESGKSQVRLMTKRGVKFVYVSAVDVAEFNYAPFVQAMKDKGVESVQFIAAEPQFARLAQTMQQQGFKPELLLLDPTAYSKQYTDPTGSAAVGTTVFTNFVPFEEAGGNRELSLYLSYLEQSSPGAAPGFFGLFAWSAAKLFVEQATRLGGDLDRASLIAAMKKVNGWTADGMHAPMPVGSKKITDCWRFIQWNGSTWKPQEGTKYQCNGTTS
;
A
#
# COMPACT_ATOMS: atom_id res chain seq x y z
N VAL A 1 55.43 44.41 33.63
CA VAL A 1 54.79 44.75 32.35
C VAL A 1 53.52 43.88 32.28
N ARG A 2 52.37 44.50 32.54
CA ARG A 2 51.07 43.82 32.56
C ARG A 2 50.46 43.95 31.16
N GLY A 3 50.14 42.84 30.50
CA GLY A 3 49.37 42.76 29.26
C GLY A 3 47.90 42.42 29.58
N ALA A 4 46.99 43.32 29.19
CA ALA A 4 45.54 43.12 29.30
C ALA A 4 45.03 42.43 28.04
N THR A 5 44.31 41.30 28.23
CA THR A 5 43.64 40.59 27.17
C THR A 5 42.17 41.08 27.07
N VAL A 6 41.84 41.69 25.96
CA VAL A 6 40.46 42.14 25.63
C VAL A 6 39.72 40.95 25.04
N VAL A 7 38.63 40.50 25.71
CA VAL A 7 37.69 39.51 25.17
C VAL A 7 36.59 40.26 24.47
N LEU A 8 36.49 40.04 23.16
CA LEU A 8 35.43 40.59 22.30
C LEU A 8 34.24 39.58 22.34
N VAL A 9 33.13 39.98 22.97
CA VAL A 9 31.87 39.21 22.97
C VAL A 9 31.07 39.64 21.74
N LEU A 10 30.92 38.72 20.80
CA LEU A 10 30.09 38.91 19.62
C LEU A 10 28.68 38.39 19.94
N SER A 11 27.72 39.29 20.10
CA SER A 11 26.30 38.98 20.31
C SER A 11 25.65 38.70 18.96
N LEU A 12 25.30 37.43 18.67
CA LEU A 12 24.41 37.07 17.56
C LEU A 12 22.95 37.22 18.03
N THR A 13 22.23 38.16 17.45
CA THR A 13 20.78 38.27 17.56
C THR A 13 20.12 37.30 16.54
N LEU A 14 19.55 36.20 17.03
CA LEU A 14 18.63 35.38 16.25
C LEU A 14 17.26 36.08 16.20
N ALA A 15 16.85 36.46 14.99
CA ALA A 15 15.46 36.85 14.73
C ALA A 15 14.59 35.58 14.68
N ALA A 16 13.81 35.35 15.71
CA ALA A 16 12.76 34.31 15.72
C ALA A 16 11.51 34.90 15.08
N CYS A 17 11.08 34.39 13.92
CA CYS A 17 9.72 34.57 13.41
C CYS A 17 8.79 33.72 14.27
N GLY A 18 8.16 34.32 15.27
CA GLY A 18 7.10 33.71 16.06
C GLY A 18 5.77 33.81 15.31
N SER A 19 5.13 32.66 15.05
CA SER A 19 3.71 32.63 14.70
C SER A 19 2.90 32.89 15.96
N ASN A 20 2.11 33.96 15.99
CA ASN A 20 1.16 34.24 17.05
C ASN A 20 -0.01 33.27 16.98
N ILE A 21 0.00 32.25 17.82
CA ILE A 21 -1.20 31.47 18.16
C ILE A 21 -1.58 31.89 19.58
N ASP A 22 -2.79 32.41 19.73
CA ASP A 22 -3.39 32.85 20.98
C ASP A 22 -3.51 31.66 21.95
N PRO A 23 -3.00 31.73 23.19
CA PRO A 23 -3.05 30.66 24.18
C PRO A 23 -4.47 30.19 24.54
N GLU A 24 -5.51 31.00 24.28
CA GLU A 24 -6.89 30.61 24.55
C GLU A 24 -7.45 29.59 23.53
N GLN A 25 -6.88 29.48 22.33
CA GLN A 25 -7.31 28.46 21.35
C GLN A 25 -6.70 27.08 21.54
N ALA A 26 -5.65 26.95 22.32
CA ALA A 26 -5.04 25.66 22.64
C ALA A 26 -5.81 24.86 23.72
N GLY A 27 -6.78 25.48 24.39
CA GLY A 27 -7.58 24.86 25.46
C GLY A 27 -8.80 24.07 25.00
N LEU A 28 -9.23 24.21 23.74
CA LEU A 28 -10.51 23.65 23.24
C LEU A 28 -10.44 22.22 22.72
N VAL A 29 -9.28 21.56 22.72
CA VAL A 29 -9.12 20.15 22.28
C VAL A 29 -9.15 19.15 23.44
N ARG A 30 -9.38 19.61 24.69
CA ARG A 30 -9.40 18.76 25.89
C ARG A 30 -10.72 18.86 26.66
N SER A 31 -11.81 18.42 26.09
CA SER A 31 -12.93 17.80 26.81
C SER A 31 -14.21 17.83 25.97
N GLY A 32 -14.55 16.70 25.41
CA GLY A 32 -15.84 16.43 24.81
C GLY A 32 -16.50 15.28 25.51
N SER A 33 -17.23 15.56 26.57
CA SER A 33 -18.27 14.64 27.04
C SER A 33 -19.48 15.46 27.48
N GLY A 34 -20.57 15.28 26.73
CA GLY A 34 -21.95 15.16 27.18
C GLY A 34 -22.74 16.42 27.53
N THR A 35 -23.75 16.61 26.84
CA THR A 35 -25.18 16.74 27.14
C THR A 35 -25.88 17.88 26.42
N SER A 36 -26.96 17.47 25.78
CA SER A 36 -28.02 18.27 25.15
C SER A 36 -28.65 19.33 26.03
N VAL A 37 -29.14 20.47 25.46
CA VAL A 37 -30.53 20.96 25.50
C VAL A 37 -30.72 22.16 24.57
N ALA A 38 -31.92 22.24 24.02
CA ALA A 38 -32.56 23.03 23.01
C ALA A 38 -32.57 24.61 23.12
N GLY A 39 -32.77 25.22 21.95
CA GLY A 39 -33.76 26.26 21.76
C GLY A 39 -33.28 27.67 21.40
N GLY A 40 -33.72 28.20 20.26
CA GLY A 40 -34.11 29.62 20.14
C GLY A 40 -33.44 30.47 19.06
N ASP A 41 -34.14 30.58 17.92
CA ASP A 41 -34.37 31.77 17.11
C ASP A 41 -33.25 32.63 16.47
N ASP A 42 -33.38 32.72 15.16
CA ASP A 42 -32.93 33.65 14.12
C ASP A 42 -33.16 35.16 14.47
N PRO A 43 -32.59 36.20 13.79
CA PRO A 43 -32.59 36.35 12.34
C PRO A 43 -31.37 37.10 11.66
N LEU A 44 -31.19 36.76 10.35
CA LEU A 44 -30.84 37.62 9.19
C LEU A 44 -30.16 38.99 9.40
N VAL A 45 -29.05 39.25 8.63
CA VAL A 45 -28.85 40.39 7.70
C VAL A 45 -27.60 40.17 6.83
N ASP A 46 -27.78 40.08 5.51
CA ASP A 46 -26.85 40.47 4.45
C ASP A 46 -27.09 41.98 4.16
N PRO A 47 -26.21 42.81 3.63
CA PRO A 47 -25.60 42.71 2.31
C PRO A 47 -24.26 43.47 2.06
N GLY A 48 -23.66 43.23 0.87
CA GLY A 48 -23.04 44.32 0.11
C GLY A 48 -21.60 44.17 -0.32
N ALA A 49 -21.42 43.73 -1.51
CA ALA A 49 -20.74 44.21 -2.71
C ALA A 49 -19.70 45.33 -2.60
N ALA A 50 -18.60 45.16 -3.30
CA ALA A 50 -17.97 45.97 -4.33
C ALA A 50 -16.44 46.03 -4.34
N SER A 51 -15.91 45.67 -5.46
CA SER A 51 -14.97 46.40 -6.34
C SER A 51 -13.47 46.17 -6.20
N ASP A 52 -12.96 45.51 -7.20
CA ASP A 52 -11.65 45.62 -7.86
C ASP A 52 -11.32 47.08 -8.27
N PRO A 53 -10.07 47.55 -8.43
CA PRO A 53 -9.19 47.13 -9.52
C PRO A 53 -7.67 47.28 -9.30
N GLY A 54 -6.87 46.66 -10.19
CA GLY A 54 -5.61 47.25 -10.64
C GLY A 54 -4.36 46.41 -10.58
N ALA A 55 -4.00 45.74 -11.69
CA ALA A 55 -2.65 45.31 -12.01
C ALA A 55 -1.73 46.53 -12.32
N PRO A 56 -0.38 46.36 -12.33
CA PRO A 56 0.28 45.95 -13.56
C PRO A 56 1.51 45.03 -13.39
N ASP A 57 1.72 44.28 -14.44
CA ASP A 57 2.94 43.58 -14.83
C ASP A 57 4.09 44.56 -15.19
N PRO A 58 5.36 44.23 -14.97
CA PRO A 58 6.32 44.24 -16.05
C PRO A 58 7.34 43.10 -15.96
N GLY A 59 7.52 42.27 -16.97
CA GLY A 59 8.34 42.55 -18.15
C GLY A 59 9.69 41.85 -18.10
N VAL A 60 9.79 40.76 -18.83
CA VAL A 60 10.91 40.31 -19.69
C VAL A 60 12.37 40.52 -19.26
N GLY A 61 13.15 39.44 -19.27
CA GLY A 61 14.59 39.41 -19.27
C GLY A 61 15.16 38.03 -19.39
N ASP A 62 15.31 37.56 -20.64
CA ASP A 62 16.17 36.44 -21.00
C ASP A 62 17.60 36.97 -21.14
N PRO A 63 18.67 36.26 -20.77
CA PRO A 63 19.70 35.98 -21.71
C PRO A 63 20.26 34.55 -21.66
N GLY A 64 20.36 34.01 -22.85
CA GLY A 64 20.94 32.77 -23.24
C GLY A 64 22.44 32.61 -22.96
N GLY A 65 22.90 31.41 -23.23
CA GLY A 65 24.33 31.05 -23.33
C GLY A 65 24.58 29.66 -22.81
N GLY A 66 24.73 28.71 -23.71
CA GLY A 66 25.94 28.09 -24.09
C GLY A 66 26.09 26.67 -23.60
N ALA A 67 25.80 25.71 -24.47
CA ALA A 67 26.28 24.33 -24.34
C ALA A 67 27.76 24.23 -24.71
N PRO A 68 28.52 23.31 -24.13
CA PRO A 68 29.75 22.83 -24.76
C PRO A 68 29.54 21.45 -25.39
N SER A 69 29.94 21.39 -26.62
CA SER A 69 30.08 20.26 -27.53
C SER A 69 31.07 19.21 -27.04
N VAL A 70 30.74 17.95 -27.28
CA VAL A 70 31.62 16.77 -27.19
C VAL A 70 32.35 16.61 -28.52
N PRO A 71 33.62 16.20 -28.56
CA PRO A 71 34.28 15.82 -29.82
C PRO A 71 34.09 14.34 -30.12
N ASP A 72 33.74 14.06 -31.38
CA ASP A 72 33.83 12.77 -32.04
C ASP A 72 35.27 12.25 -32.09
N THR A 73 35.46 10.96 -31.89
CA THR A 73 36.56 10.21 -32.46
C THR A 73 36.06 8.88 -33.02
N ASP A 74 36.18 8.82 -34.32
CA ASP A 74 36.05 7.70 -35.22
C ASP A 74 37.18 6.67 -35.04
N ALA A 75 36.88 5.42 -35.37
CA ALA A 75 37.61 4.38 -36.07
C ALA A 75 37.40 3.00 -35.45
N GLY A 76 36.62 2.09 -36.04
CA GLY A 76 37.02 1.27 -37.14
C GLY A 76 37.48 -0.12 -36.68
N GLY A 77 36.76 -1.19 -37.12
CA GLY A 77 37.32 -2.53 -37.13
C GLY A 77 36.36 -3.68 -36.74
N ASP A 78 35.58 -4.15 -37.71
CA ASP A 78 35.09 -5.54 -37.76
C ASP A 78 36.24 -6.44 -38.22
N PRO A 79 36.38 -7.72 -37.85
CA PRO A 79 35.65 -8.75 -38.53
C PRO A 79 35.29 -10.01 -37.74
N GLY A 80 34.15 -10.57 -38.12
CA GLY A 80 34.06 -11.97 -38.51
C GLY A 80 33.91 -13.05 -37.47
N GLY A 81 32.77 -13.76 -37.56
CA GLY A 81 32.85 -15.21 -37.60
C GLY A 81 32.09 -15.99 -36.52
N SER A 82 31.04 -16.61 -36.99
CA SER A 82 30.69 -18.00 -36.74
C SER A 82 29.60 -18.32 -35.73
N ASP A 83 28.39 -18.54 -36.27
CA ASP A 83 27.38 -19.46 -35.76
C ASP A 83 27.93 -20.88 -35.61
N PRO A 84 27.41 -21.68 -34.69
CA PRO A 84 27.21 -23.09 -34.96
C PRO A 84 25.73 -23.51 -34.87
N ALA A 85 25.38 -24.26 -35.87
CA ALA A 85 24.13 -24.88 -36.24
C ALA A 85 23.54 -25.82 -35.20
N ALA A 86 22.20 -25.92 -35.25
CA ALA A 86 21.39 -26.98 -34.62
C ALA A 86 21.59 -28.35 -35.32
N PRO A 87 21.52 -29.48 -34.59
CA PRO A 87 21.42 -30.79 -35.20
C PRO A 87 19.99 -31.22 -35.49
N PRO A 88 19.76 -32.04 -36.56
CA PRO A 88 18.43 -32.45 -37.02
C PRO A 88 17.88 -33.69 -36.25
N PRO A 89 16.57 -33.97 -36.38
CA PRO A 89 15.96 -35.12 -35.73
C PRO A 89 16.14 -36.39 -36.56
N THR A 90 16.52 -37.49 -35.93
CA THR A 90 16.47 -38.82 -36.51
C THR A 90 15.23 -39.55 -36.05
N GLY A 91 14.50 -40.05 -37.04
CA GLY A 91 13.30 -40.84 -36.84
C GLY A 91 13.53 -42.34 -36.70
N GLY A 92 12.45 -43.01 -36.31
CA GLY A 92 12.08 -44.32 -36.79
C GLY A 92 12.36 -45.49 -35.88
N GLY A 93 11.31 -46.27 -35.60
CA GLY A 93 11.42 -47.64 -35.12
C GLY A 93 10.13 -48.19 -34.50
N ASP A 94 9.41 -48.88 -35.33
CA ASP A 94 8.25 -49.75 -35.15
C ASP A 94 8.25 -50.69 -33.93
N GLY A 95 7.04 -51.04 -33.48
CA GLY A 95 6.79 -52.38 -32.97
C GLY A 95 5.84 -52.53 -31.79
N GLY A 96 4.61 -52.99 -32.03
CA GLY A 96 3.94 -53.94 -31.17
C GLY A 96 2.67 -53.51 -30.46
N ALA A 97 1.56 -53.89 -31.05
CA ALA A 97 0.22 -53.84 -30.48
C ALA A 97 0.02 -54.80 -29.29
N THR A 98 -0.72 -54.37 -28.26
CA THR A 98 -1.62 -55.26 -27.54
C THR A 98 -2.85 -54.44 -27.09
N ASP A 99 -4.01 -54.87 -27.57
CA ASP A 99 -5.36 -54.45 -27.18
C ASP A 99 -5.58 -54.66 -25.68
N THR A 100 -6.10 -53.62 -25.03
CA THR A 100 -6.99 -53.80 -23.89
C THR A 100 -8.06 -52.69 -23.92
N ASP A 101 -9.30 -53.14 -24.00
CA ASP A 101 -10.54 -52.37 -23.91
C ASP A 101 -10.58 -51.43 -22.70
N GLU A 102 -10.86 -50.14 -22.95
CA GLU A 102 -11.30 -49.20 -21.95
C GLU A 102 -12.56 -48.49 -22.45
N PRO A 103 -13.62 -48.34 -21.61
CA PRO A 103 -14.90 -47.77 -22.04
C PRO A 103 -14.83 -46.24 -22.15
N GLY A 104 -15.48 -45.76 -23.20
CA GLY A 104 -15.55 -44.35 -23.62
C GLY A 104 -15.76 -43.33 -22.52
N GLY A 105 -14.72 -42.52 -22.32
CA GLY A 105 -14.81 -41.25 -21.65
C GLY A 105 -15.17 -40.16 -22.68
N GLY A 106 -16.36 -39.57 -22.53
CA GLY A 106 -16.79 -38.47 -23.36
C GLY A 106 -15.80 -37.32 -23.27
N ASP A 107 -15.38 -36.88 -24.45
CA ASP A 107 -14.60 -35.65 -24.65
C ASP A 107 -15.50 -34.45 -24.32
N GLU A 108 -15.64 -34.11 -23.02
CA GLU A 108 -16.18 -32.83 -22.61
C GLU A 108 -15.11 -31.78 -22.81
N SER A 109 -15.11 -31.17 -24.00
CA SER A 109 -14.43 -29.91 -24.22
C SER A 109 -14.83 -28.95 -23.11
N PRO A 110 -13.89 -28.23 -22.48
CA PRO A 110 -14.24 -27.24 -21.46
C PRO A 110 -15.26 -26.25 -22.07
N PRO A 111 -16.31 -25.87 -21.29
CA PRO A 111 -17.35 -24.98 -21.79
C PRO A 111 -16.68 -23.73 -22.37
N LYS A 112 -16.92 -23.43 -23.65
CA LYS A 112 -16.54 -22.15 -24.26
C LYS A 112 -17.04 -21.08 -23.32
N SER A 113 -16.15 -20.26 -22.77
CA SER A 113 -16.52 -19.04 -22.07
C SER A 113 -17.50 -18.28 -22.98
N ALA A 114 -18.71 -18.04 -22.50
CA ALA A 114 -19.69 -17.25 -23.26
C ALA A 114 -18.99 -15.93 -23.63
N GLU A 115 -18.93 -15.61 -24.92
CA GLU A 115 -18.40 -14.33 -25.38
C GLU A 115 -19.23 -13.24 -24.68
N VAL A 116 -18.55 -12.40 -23.88
CA VAL A 116 -19.19 -11.29 -23.17
C VAL A 116 -19.60 -10.28 -24.23
N SER A 117 -20.92 -10.00 -24.34
CA SER A 117 -21.41 -8.96 -25.27
C SER A 117 -20.93 -7.60 -24.76
N CYS A 118 -20.48 -6.77 -25.70
CA CYS A 118 -20.17 -5.37 -25.47
C CYS A 118 -21.32 -4.42 -25.83
N ASP A 119 -22.43 -4.98 -26.31
CA ASP A 119 -23.62 -4.21 -26.65
C ASP A 119 -24.22 -3.57 -25.39
N GLY A 120 -24.49 -2.27 -25.46
CA GLY A 120 -25.12 -1.55 -24.36
C GLY A 120 -24.18 -0.75 -23.48
N LEU A 121 -22.84 -0.88 -23.61
CA LEU A 121 -21.91 -0.04 -22.87
C LEU A 121 -22.07 1.43 -23.25
N LYS A 122 -22.47 2.25 -22.26
CA LYS A 122 -22.78 3.68 -22.45
C LYS A 122 -21.63 4.55 -21.99
N ASN A 123 -21.43 5.67 -22.67
CA ASN A 123 -20.59 6.75 -22.17
C ASN A 123 -21.22 7.38 -20.94
N GLY A 124 -20.38 7.86 -20.02
CA GLY A 124 -20.79 8.46 -18.77
C GLY A 124 -19.59 8.96 -17.99
N THR A 125 -19.75 9.21 -16.70
CA THR A 125 -18.64 9.67 -15.86
C THR A 125 -17.46 8.69 -15.94
N GLY A 126 -16.32 9.17 -16.44
CA GLY A 126 -15.10 8.38 -16.62
C GLY A 126 -15.16 7.32 -17.74
N ILE A 127 -16.22 7.25 -18.55
CA ILE A 127 -16.32 6.36 -19.72
C ILE A 127 -16.60 7.18 -20.98
N THR A 128 -15.73 7.04 -21.98
CA THR A 128 -15.88 7.60 -23.33
C THR A 128 -15.95 6.46 -24.37
N ASP A 129 -16.02 6.80 -25.65
CA ASP A 129 -16.00 5.81 -26.75
C ASP A 129 -14.68 5.01 -26.82
N SER A 130 -13.57 5.58 -26.29
CA SER A 130 -12.23 5.02 -26.43
C SER A 130 -11.52 4.73 -25.12
N THR A 131 -12.00 5.26 -23.99
CA THR A 131 -11.29 5.15 -22.69
C THR A 131 -12.24 4.90 -21.52
N ILE A 132 -11.71 4.20 -20.50
CA ILE A 132 -12.25 4.17 -19.13
C ILE A 132 -11.22 4.82 -18.24
N THR A 133 -11.57 5.95 -17.62
CA THR A 133 -10.72 6.69 -16.68
C THR A 133 -10.91 6.14 -15.28
N ILE A 134 -9.85 5.60 -14.69
CA ILE A 134 -9.78 5.20 -13.29
C ILE A 134 -9.00 6.24 -12.49
N GLY A 135 -9.30 6.37 -11.20
CA GLY A 135 -8.58 7.24 -10.29
C GLY A 135 -7.72 6.43 -9.31
N ASN A 136 -6.58 6.97 -8.90
CA ASN A 136 -5.79 6.45 -7.80
C ASN A 136 -5.38 7.58 -6.86
N THR A 137 -5.60 7.41 -5.55
CA THR A 137 -5.06 8.30 -4.52
C THR A 137 -4.07 7.56 -3.65
N ALA A 138 -2.96 8.23 -3.32
CA ALA A 138 -1.95 7.70 -2.40
C ALA A 138 -1.30 8.84 -1.63
N ASP A 139 -0.70 8.54 -0.47
CA ASP A 139 0.07 9.50 0.32
C ASP A 139 1.46 9.69 -0.34
N ILE A 140 1.56 10.70 -1.22
CA ILE A 140 2.77 11.04 -1.97
C ILE A 140 3.57 12.12 -1.23
N SER A 141 2.88 13.15 -0.76
CA SER A 141 3.46 14.23 0.04
C SER A 141 2.90 14.24 1.47
N GLY A 142 3.21 15.28 2.26
CA GLY A 142 2.69 15.44 3.63
C GLY A 142 3.70 15.09 4.72
N PRO A 143 3.25 14.84 5.96
CA PRO A 143 4.12 14.57 7.11
C PRO A 143 5.02 13.33 6.97
N VAL A 144 4.60 12.34 6.18
CA VAL A 144 5.38 11.15 5.84
C VAL A 144 5.45 11.03 4.32
N PRO A 145 6.36 11.77 3.67
CA PRO A 145 6.44 11.81 2.21
C PRO A 145 6.75 10.43 1.63
N GLY A 146 6.05 10.06 0.55
CA GLY A 146 6.30 8.81 -0.16
C GLY A 146 5.71 7.56 0.46
N LEU A 147 4.97 7.67 1.58
CA LEU A 147 4.47 6.54 2.37
C LEU A 147 3.79 5.46 1.51
N PHE A 148 3.00 5.87 0.53
CA PHE A 148 2.29 4.93 -0.36
C PHE A 148 2.55 5.19 -1.86
N THR A 149 3.67 5.80 -2.21
CA THR A 149 4.08 6.00 -3.61
C THR A 149 4.06 4.68 -4.39
N GLN A 150 4.44 3.57 -3.77
CA GLN A 150 4.43 2.23 -4.37
C GLN A 150 3.04 1.84 -4.91
N ALA A 151 1.96 2.22 -4.21
CA ALA A 151 0.60 1.91 -4.65
C ALA A 151 0.24 2.64 -5.95
N GLN A 152 0.57 3.93 -6.05
CA GLN A 152 0.33 4.70 -7.27
C GLN A 152 1.21 4.23 -8.44
N GLN A 153 2.50 3.94 -8.20
CA GLN A 153 3.42 3.42 -9.20
C GLN A 153 2.94 2.07 -9.76
N ALA A 154 2.40 1.19 -8.92
CA ALA A 154 1.87 -0.10 -9.36
C ALA A 154 0.63 0.03 -10.24
N VAL A 155 -0.26 0.99 -9.97
CA VAL A 155 -1.43 1.25 -10.85
C VAL A 155 -0.96 1.86 -12.18
N VAL A 156 0.03 2.76 -12.18
CA VAL A 156 0.66 3.26 -13.41
C VAL A 156 1.24 2.11 -14.23
N ALA A 157 1.95 1.18 -13.57
CA ALA A 157 2.52 0.00 -14.21
C ALA A 157 1.43 -0.92 -14.81
N TYR A 158 0.33 -1.13 -14.08
CA TYR A 158 -0.78 -1.95 -14.56
C TYR A 158 -1.50 -1.32 -15.77
N VAL A 159 -1.78 -0.03 -15.71
CA VAL A 159 -2.39 0.69 -16.85
C VAL A 159 -1.49 0.64 -18.10
N LYS A 160 -0.17 0.80 -17.89
CA LYS A 160 0.79 0.60 -18.99
C LYS A 160 0.73 -0.83 -19.54
N TYR A 161 0.78 -1.85 -18.67
CA TYR A 161 0.65 -3.25 -19.08
C TYR A 161 -0.61 -3.50 -19.89
N PHE A 162 -1.75 -3.07 -19.37
CA PHE A 162 -3.04 -3.25 -20.03
C PHE A 162 -3.08 -2.63 -21.43
N ASN A 163 -2.60 -1.40 -21.56
CA ASN A 163 -2.63 -0.68 -22.83
C ASN A 163 -1.56 -1.19 -23.82
N ASP A 164 -0.36 -1.53 -23.35
CA ASP A 164 0.73 -2.05 -24.20
C ASP A 164 0.41 -3.44 -24.78
N THR A 165 -0.39 -4.23 -24.09
CA THR A 165 -0.80 -5.57 -24.52
C THR A 165 -2.10 -5.55 -25.36
N GLU A 166 -2.54 -4.36 -25.78
CA GLU A 166 -3.74 -4.14 -26.58
C GLU A 166 -5.03 -4.73 -25.97
N GLN A 167 -5.02 -4.95 -24.64
CA GLN A 167 -6.21 -5.35 -23.93
C GLN A 167 -7.20 -4.19 -23.90
N THR A 168 -8.47 -4.51 -23.99
CA THR A 168 -9.54 -3.51 -23.94
C THR A 168 -10.73 -4.02 -23.14
N ILE A 169 -11.47 -3.08 -22.57
CA ILE A 169 -12.80 -3.35 -22.01
C ILE A 169 -13.81 -2.80 -23.02
N CYS A 170 -14.39 -3.70 -23.81
CA CYS A 170 -15.30 -3.34 -24.90
C CYS A 170 -14.71 -2.27 -25.86
N GLY A 171 -13.46 -2.46 -26.29
CA GLY A 171 -12.76 -1.55 -27.20
C GLY A 171 -12.18 -0.29 -26.54
N ARG A 172 -12.26 -0.16 -25.21
CA ARG A 172 -11.75 1.01 -24.46
C ARG A 172 -10.44 0.68 -23.76
N SER A 173 -9.46 1.55 -23.90
CA SER A 173 -8.21 1.53 -23.12
C SER A 173 -8.42 2.12 -21.73
N LEU A 174 -7.42 2.01 -20.83
CA LEU A 174 -7.44 2.64 -19.53
C LEU A 174 -6.74 4.00 -19.55
N ALA A 175 -7.35 5.00 -18.92
CA ALA A 175 -6.73 6.25 -18.52
C ALA A 175 -6.64 6.34 -16.99
N LEU A 176 -5.66 7.06 -16.46
CA LEU A 176 -5.41 7.14 -15.01
C LEU A 176 -5.31 8.59 -14.54
N ASP A 177 -6.21 8.97 -13.64
CA ASP A 177 -6.10 10.18 -12.83
C ASP A 177 -5.41 9.88 -11.51
N ARG A 178 -4.38 10.69 -11.18
CA ARG A 178 -3.59 10.51 -9.97
C ARG A 178 -3.86 11.63 -8.97
N TYR A 179 -4.10 11.26 -7.73
CA TYR A 179 -4.35 12.17 -6.63
C TYR A 179 -3.33 11.95 -5.49
N ASP A 180 -3.11 12.98 -4.70
CA ASP A 180 -2.26 12.94 -3.50
C ASP A 180 -3.11 13.18 -2.26
N SER A 181 -3.22 12.20 -1.38
CA SER A 181 -3.95 12.29 -0.11
C SER A 181 -3.12 12.91 1.02
N ARG A 182 -1.84 13.16 0.81
CA ARG A 182 -0.95 13.95 1.68
C ARG A 182 -0.91 13.51 3.15
N THR A 183 -1.18 12.26 3.43
CA THR A 183 -1.31 11.74 4.81
C THR A 183 -2.32 12.57 5.63
N ASP A 184 -3.45 12.93 5.00
CA ASP A 184 -4.46 13.83 5.56
C ASP A 184 -5.88 13.41 5.13
N ALA A 185 -6.81 13.33 6.10
CA ALA A 185 -8.18 12.88 5.84
C ALA A 185 -8.97 13.86 4.95
N GLY A 186 -8.73 15.16 5.09
CA GLY A 186 -9.37 16.19 4.26
C GLY A 186 -8.88 16.13 2.82
N ALA A 187 -7.58 15.87 2.61
CA ALA A 187 -7.01 15.69 1.27
C ALA A 187 -7.53 14.38 0.62
N ASP A 188 -7.64 13.29 1.39
CA ASP A 188 -8.28 12.05 0.90
C ASP A 188 -9.73 12.32 0.49
N GLN A 189 -10.51 13.05 1.30
CA GLN A 189 -11.88 13.47 0.96
C GLN A 189 -11.94 14.31 -0.32
N GLN A 190 -11.03 15.27 -0.50
CA GLN A 190 -10.97 16.12 -1.71
C GLN A 190 -10.66 15.28 -2.95
N ALA A 191 -9.71 14.32 -2.86
CA ALA A 191 -9.40 13.39 -3.95
C ALA A 191 -10.64 12.60 -4.37
N TYR A 192 -11.41 12.07 -3.42
CA TYR A 192 -12.65 11.36 -3.71
C TYR A 192 -13.75 12.28 -4.26
N SER A 193 -13.85 13.53 -3.77
CA SER A 193 -14.80 14.50 -4.31
C SER A 193 -14.53 14.79 -5.79
N LYS A 194 -13.27 14.96 -6.16
CA LYS A 194 -12.86 15.13 -7.57
C LYS A 194 -13.10 13.86 -8.38
N ALA A 195 -12.73 12.70 -7.88
CA ALA A 195 -12.93 11.42 -8.54
C ALA A 195 -14.42 11.11 -8.82
N CYS A 196 -15.34 11.56 -7.96
CA CYS A 196 -16.79 11.40 -8.18
C CYS A 196 -17.26 11.95 -9.52
N SER A 197 -16.68 13.07 -9.99
CA SER A 197 -17.04 13.73 -11.25
C SER A 197 -16.18 13.28 -12.44
N ASP A 198 -14.94 12.87 -12.20
CA ASP A 198 -13.94 12.73 -13.26
C ASP A 198 -13.67 11.27 -13.64
N THR A 199 -13.78 10.33 -12.69
CA THR A 199 -13.39 8.93 -12.92
C THR A 199 -14.55 7.96 -12.83
N PHE A 200 -14.43 6.82 -13.49
CA PHE A 200 -15.40 5.74 -13.42
C PHE A 200 -15.33 5.00 -12.08
N ALA A 201 -14.12 4.72 -11.60
CA ALA A 201 -13.85 4.02 -10.33
C ALA A 201 -12.53 4.49 -9.75
N MET A 202 -12.37 4.41 -8.43
CA MET A 202 -11.07 4.46 -7.77
C MET A 202 -10.46 3.07 -7.74
N VAL A 203 -9.16 2.95 -8.06
CA VAL A 203 -8.47 1.66 -8.20
C VAL A 203 -7.09 1.72 -7.54
N GLY A 204 -6.77 0.73 -6.72
CA GLY A 204 -5.47 0.59 -6.08
C GLY A 204 -5.13 1.71 -5.10
N ALA A 205 -6.11 2.47 -4.63
CA ALA A 205 -5.90 3.57 -3.71
C ALA A 205 -5.36 3.10 -2.34
N MET A 206 -4.51 3.93 -1.70
CA MET A 206 -3.96 3.70 -0.37
C MET A 206 -3.71 5.01 0.36
N SER A 207 -4.24 5.16 1.58
CA SER A 207 -4.05 6.34 2.42
C SER A 207 -3.99 5.94 3.89
N ALA A 208 -3.11 6.58 4.67
CA ALA A 208 -3.04 6.39 6.13
C ALA A 208 -4.31 6.91 6.84
N PHE A 209 -5.03 7.82 6.20
CA PHE A 209 -6.30 8.37 6.66
C PHE A 209 -7.43 8.01 5.69
N ASP A 210 -7.51 6.74 5.31
CA ASP A 210 -8.46 6.23 4.31
C ASP A 210 -9.94 6.37 4.71
N SER A 211 -10.21 6.72 5.96
CA SER A 211 -11.54 7.12 6.42
C SER A 211 -12.07 8.40 5.77
N GLY A 212 -11.18 9.32 5.34
CA GLY A 212 -11.54 10.65 4.84
C GLY A 212 -12.49 10.60 3.64
N GLY A 213 -12.13 9.83 2.61
CA GLY A 213 -12.92 9.72 1.37
C GLY A 213 -14.05 8.69 1.40
N ALA A 214 -14.20 7.89 2.47
CA ALA A 214 -15.14 6.76 2.52
C ALA A 214 -16.59 7.19 2.28
N THR A 215 -17.06 8.15 3.07
CA THR A 215 -18.44 8.68 2.96
C THR A 215 -18.68 9.40 1.62
N THR A 216 -17.65 10.03 1.06
CA THR A 216 -17.74 10.71 -0.25
C THR A 216 -17.93 9.70 -1.37
N ALA A 217 -17.13 8.64 -1.39
CA ALA A 217 -17.29 7.55 -2.37
C ALA A 217 -18.69 6.94 -2.32
N GLU A 218 -19.17 6.65 -1.11
CA GLU A 218 -20.49 6.06 -0.89
C GLU A 218 -21.63 6.98 -1.39
N LYS A 219 -21.60 8.27 -1.03
CA LYS A 219 -22.64 9.24 -1.42
C LYS A 219 -22.76 9.44 -2.92
N CYS A 220 -21.65 9.40 -3.67
CA CYS A 220 -21.69 9.56 -5.11
C CYS A 220 -21.76 8.22 -5.88
N GLY A 221 -21.82 7.09 -5.16
CA GLY A 221 -21.88 5.76 -5.76
C GLY A 221 -20.60 5.38 -6.53
N LEU A 222 -19.45 5.95 -6.16
CA LEU A 222 -18.16 5.68 -6.79
C LEU A 222 -17.63 4.30 -6.35
N PRO A 223 -17.43 3.34 -7.26
CA PRO A 223 -16.73 2.11 -6.92
C PRO A 223 -15.31 2.42 -6.48
N ASP A 224 -14.90 1.90 -5.33
CA ASP A 224 -13.55 2.05 -4.80
C ASP A 224 -12.95 0.66 -4.58
N ILE A 225 -12.05 0.24 -5.48
CA ILE A 225 -11.37 -1.05 -5.46
C ILE A 225 -9.93 -0.80 -5.02
N ARG A 226 -9.73 -0.72 -3.72
CA ARG A 226 -8.49 -0.29 -3.09
C ARG A 226 -7.41 -1.37 -3.09
N ALA A 227 -6.16 -0.95 -2.87
CA ALA A 227 -5.10 -1.88 -2.51
C ALA A 227 -5.44 -2.57 -1.17
N ILE A 228 -5.62 -1.77 -0.12
CA ILE A 228 -5.91 -2.23 1.25
C ILE A 228 -6.98 -1.31 1.86
N ALA A 229 -7.88 -1.87 2.67
CA ALA A 229 -8.85 -1.14 3.48
C ALA A 229 -8.59 -1.43 4.96
N THR A 230 -8.24 -0.42 5.73
CA THR A 230 -7.75 -0.60 7.11
C THR A 230 -8.63 0.02 8.18
N THR A 231 -9.32 1.13 7.92
CA THR A 231 -10.17 1.77 8.92
C THR A 231 -11.59 1.19 8.95
N SER A 232 -12.24 1.32 10.10
CA SER A 232 -13.65 0.90 10.28
C SER A 232 -14.58 1.61 9.29
N GLN A 233 -14.37 2.92 9.06
CA GLN A 233 -15.20 3.69 8.13
C GLN A 233 -15.04 3.19 6.70
N ARG A 234 -13.80 2.88 6.27
CA ARG A 234 -13.55 2.36 4.92
C ARG A 234 -14.13 0.94 4.76
N SER A 235 -14.00 0.11 5.78
CA SER A 235 -14.58 -1.24 5.78
C SER A 235 -16.10 -1.22 5.74
N ALA A 236 -16.75 -0.26 6.42
CA ALA A 236 -18.21 -0.09 6.44
C ALA A 236 -18.77 0.49 5.13
N CYS A 237 -17.99 1.25 4.35
CA CYS A 237 -18.42 1.91 3.13
C CYS A 237 -18.98 0.92 2.10
N SER A 238 -20.23 1.12 1.63
CA SER A 238 -20.96 0.16 0.79
C SER A 238 -20.43 0.02 -0.64
N THR A 239 -19.67 1.02 -1.13
CA THR A 239 -19.06 1.04 -2.46
C THR A 239 -17.57 0.71 -2.44
N CYS A 240 -16.97 0.54 -1.24
CA CYS A 240 -15.54 0.34 -1.06
C CYS A 240 -15.22 -1.15 -0.87
N TYR A 241 -14.28 -1.64 -1.67
CA TYR A 241 -13.73 -3.00 -1.61
C TYR A 241 -12.21 -2.89 -1.67
N ALA A 242 -11.49 -3.89 -1.20
CA ALA A 242 -10.04 -3.91 -1.27
C ALA A 242 -9.54 -5.25 -1.78
N ALA A 243 -8.46 -5.23 -2.56
CA ALA A 243 -7.74 -6.46 -2.92
C ALA A 243 -7.26 -7.19 -1.66
N GLN A 244 -6.90 -6.43 -0.61
CA GLN A 244 -6.68 -6.95 0.74
C GLN A 244 -7.60 -6.25 1.74
N PRO A 245 -8.69 -6.86 2.18
CA PRO A 245 -9.41 -6.40 3.36
C PRO A 245 -8.54 -6.54 4.61
N ALA A 246 -8.44 -5.48 5.40
CA ALA A 246 -7.62 -5.42 6.63
C ALA A 246 -8.33 -4.62 7.74
N GLY A 247 -9.65 -4.75 7.82
CA GLY A 247 -10.46 -4.03 8.82
C GLY A 247 -10.12 -4.42 10.26
N PRO A 248 -10.37 -3.53 11.24
CA PRO A 248 -9.87 -3.69 12.61
C PRO A 248 -10.71 -4.65 13.48
N ASP A 249 -11.76 -5.25 12.95
CA ASP A 249 -12.67 -6.11 13.74
C ASP A 249 -12.24 -7.57 13.80
N GLU A 250 -11.30 -7.98 12.94
CA GLU A 250 -10.75 -9.33 12.88
C GLU A 250 -9.23 -9.28 12.80
N PHE A 251 -8.57 -10.32 13.28
CA PHE A 251 -7.12 -10.52 13.14
C PHE A 251 -6.80 -12.00 12.90
N GLU A 252 -5.83 -12.27 12.05
CA GLU A 252 -5.38 -13.62 11.71
C GLU A 252 -4.75 -14.35 12.89
N ASN A 253 -5.14 -15.61 13.10
CA ASN A 253 -4.64 -16.43 14.20
C ASN A 253 -3.18 -16.89 14.00
N ALA A 254 -2.69 -16.90 12.75
CA ALA A 254 -1.33 -17.32 12.43
C ALA A 254 -0.28 -16.46 13.18
N VAL A 255 -0.49 -15.14 13.28
CA VAL A 255 0.44 -14.20 13.93
C VAL A 255 0.57 -14.43 15.44
N PRO A 256 -0.50 -14.40 16.25
CA PRO A 256 -0.38 -14.70 17.68
C PRO A 256 0.11 -16.13 17.95
N ASP A 257 -0.23 -17.09 17.10
CA ASP A 257 0.25 -18.45 17.23
C ASP A 257 1.76 -18.54 16.93
N TYR A 258 2.26 -17.77 15.96
CA TYR A 258 3.70 -17.65 15.68
C TYR A 258 4.46 -17.02 16.85
N VAL A 259 3.94 -15.93 17.42
CA VAL A 259 4.53 -15.30 18.63
C VAL A 259 4.65 -16.31 19.76
N LYS A 260 3.60 -17.10 20.03
CA LYS A 260 3.62 -18.12 21.08
C LYS A 260 4.64 -19.24 20.84
N ARG A 261 4.85 -19.65 19.60
CA ARG A 261 5.82 -20.70 19.26
C ARG A 261 7.27 -20.22 19.26
N ASN A 262 7.49 -18.93 19.02
CA ASN A 262 8.83 -18.35 18.80
C ASN A 262 9.30 -17.44 19.94
N THR A 263 8.70 -17.59 21.14
CA THR A 263 9.15 -16.93 22.37
C THR A 263 9.18 -17.91 23.54
N SER A 264 10.18 -17.77 24.41
CA SER A 264 10.41 -18.68 25.56
C SER A 264 9.23 -18.71 26.55
N SER A 265 8.55 -17.56 26.71
CA SER A 265 7.37 -17.47 27.59
C SER A 265 6.06 -17.89 26.92
N GLY A 266 6.10 -18.34 25.65
CA GLY A 266 4.86 -18.68 24.94
C GLY A 266 3.96 -17.47 24.68
N GLY A 267 4.52 -16.31 24.39
CA GLY A 267 3.79 -15.07 24.10
C GLY A 267 3.34 -14.28 25.36
N GLN A 268 3.85 -14.61 26.54
CA GLN A 268 3.43 -13.93 27.79
C GLN A 268 4.17 -12.61 28.03
N ARG A 269 5.17 -12.25 27.21
CA ARG A 269 6.02 -11.06 27.38
C ARG A 269 6.15 -10.29 26.07
N ALA A 270 5.01 -9.94 25.49
CA ALA A 270 4.95 -9.19 24.23
C ALA A 270 4.92 -7.68 24.45
N ALA A 271 5.43 -6.94 23.47
CA ALA A 271 5.27 -5.50 23.34
C ALA A 271 4.59 -5.15 22.02
N MET A 272 3.76 -4.10 22.03
CA MET A 272 3.18 -3.47 20.84
C MET A 272 3.45 -1.97 20.88
N LEU A 273 4.07 -1.48 19.81
CA LEU A 273 4.16 -0.05 19.52
C LEU A 273 3.31 0.23 18.27
N TYR A 274 2.71 1.40 18.20
CA TYR A 274 2.01 1.84 16.98
C TYR A 274 2.05 3.36 16.87
N ILE A 275 2.10 3.87 15.65
CA ILE A 275 1.98 5.31 15.40
C ILE A 275 0.58 5.76 15.79
N ASN A 276 0.49 6.81 16.62
CA ASN A 276 -0.77 7.31 17.18
C ASN A 276 -1.54 8.20 16.18
N ALA A 277 -1.70 7.72 14.95
CA ALA A 277 -2.41 8.44 13.90
C ALA A 277 -3.07 7.47 12.92
N GLY A 278 -4.20 7.88 12.36
CA GLY A 278 -4.91 7.21 11.26
C GLY A 278 -5.08 5.70 11.44
N ALA A 279 -4.91 4.97 10.36
CA ALA A 279 -5.05 3.52 10.30
C ALA A 279 -4.08 2.77 11.22
N ALA A 280 -2.86 3.30 11.44
CA ALA A 280 -1.87 2.66 12.32
C ALA A 280 -2.35 2.59 13.77
N ALA A 281 -2.99 3.67 14.25
CA ALA A 281 -3.55 3.71 15.61
C ALA A 281 -4.72 2.74 15.79
N GLU A 282 -5.59 2.65 14.81
CA GLU A 282 -6.74 1.75 14.81
C GLU A 282 -6.29 0.29 14.77
N SER A 283 -5.38 -0.05 13.85
CA SER A 283 -4.80 -1.39 13.71
C SER A 283 -4.04 -1.81 14.97
N GLY A 284 -3.20 -0.94 15.55
CA GLY A 284 -2.42 -1.26 16.75
C GLY A 284 -3.29 -1.60 17.96
N LYS A 285 -4.32 -0.80 18.21
CA LYS A 285 -5.30 -1.05 19.28
C LYS A 285 -6.08 -2.34 19.05
N SER A 286 -6.47 -2.59 17.80
CA SER A 286 -7.19 -3.81 17.42
C SER A 286 -6.33 -5.05 17.59
N GLN A 287 -5.10 -5.05 17.09
CA GLN A 287 -4.18 -6.19 17.21
C GLN A 287 -3.89 -6.53 18.67
N VAL A 288 -3.64 -5.54 19.53
CA VAL A 288 -3.49 -5.78 20.97
C VAL A 288 -4.73 -6.49 21.55
N ARG A 289 -5.91 -5.99 21.25
CA ARG A 289 -7.19 -6.57 21.72
C ARG A 289 -7.38 -8.01 21.24
N LEU A 290 -7.18 -8.25 19.94
CA LEU A 290 -7.49 -9.53 19.31
C LEU A 290 -6.43 -10.60 19.60
N MET A 291 -5.14 -10.23 19.61
CA MET A 291 -4.07 -11.13 20.01
C MET A 291 -4.15 -11.50 21.50
N THR A 292 -4.63 -10.57 22.35
CA THR A 292 -4.88 -10.89 23.78
C THR A 292 -5.99 -11.92 23.91
N LYS A 293 -7.07 -11.84 23.13
CA LYS A 293 -8.09 -12.90 23.09
C LYS A 293 -7.50 -14.27 22.68
N ARG A 294 -6.44 -14.26 21.84
CA ARG A 294 -5.73 -15.46 21.39
C ARG A 294 -4.64 -15.93 22.38
N GLY A 295 -4.49 -15.27 23.52
CA GLY A 295 -3.60 -15.68 24.62
C GLY A 295 -2.22 -15.03 24.63
N VAL A 296 -1.96 -14.04 23.78
CA VAL A 296 -0.74 -13.22 23.89
C VAL A 296 -0.92 -12.18 24.99
N LYS A 297 0.09 -12.03 25.86
CA LYS A 297 0.08 -11.03 26.93
C LYS A 297 1.04 -9.90 26.62
N PHE A 298 0.50 -8.73 26.39
CA PHE A 298 1.28 -7.52 26.21
C PHE A 298 1.67 -6.93 27.57
N VAL A 299 2.96 -6.96 27.91
CA VAL A 299 3.52 -6.34 29.11
C VAL A 299 3.93 -4.88 28.86
N TYR A 300 3.98 -4.49 27.59
CA TYR A 300 4.22 -3.11 27.16
C TYR A 300 3.39 -2.78 25.92
N VAL A 301 2.62 -1.71 26.00
CA VAL A 301 1.90 -1.13 24.85
C VAL A 301 2.15 0.36 24.85
N SER A 302 2.56 0.93 23.71
CA SER A 302 2.84 2.35 23.60
C SER A 302 2.38 2.91 22.26
N ALA A 303 1.63 4.02 22.33
CA ALA A 303 1.37 4.87 21.19
C ALA A 303 2.59 5.79 20.99
N VAL A 304 3.07 5.91 19.77
CA VAL A 304 4.25 6.67 19.38
C VAL A 304 3.80 7.85 18.49
N ASP A 305 4.30 9.05 18.76
CA ASP A 305 4.01 10.20 17.93
C ASP A 305 4.60 10.03 16.52
N VAL A 306 3.90 10.55 15.50
CA VAL A 306 4.38 10.50 14.09
C VAL A 306 5.75 11.15 13.94
N ALA A 307 6.00 12.24 14.67
CA ALA A 307 7.25 13.01 14.66
C ALA A 307 8.31 12.47 15.64
N GLU A 308 8.03 11.36 16.37
CA GLU A 308 8.99 10.83 17.33
C GLU A 308 10.27 10.33 16.64
N PHE A 309 11.38 10.79 17.14
CA PHE A 309 12.71 10.39 16.67
C PHE A 309 13.58 9.75 17.76
N ASN A 310 13.20 9.85 19.05
CA ASN A 310 13.93 9.27 20.18
C ASN A 310 13.29 8.00 20.69
N TYR A 311 13.74 6.86 20.20
CA TYR A 311 13.21 5.55 20.58
C TYR A 311 13.86 4.98 21.87
N ALA A 312 14.88 5.65 22.44
CA ALA A 312 15.59 5.15 23.62
C ALA A 312 14.71 4.89 24.85
N PRO A 313 13.74 5.75 25.21
CA PRO A 313 12.86 5.47 26.35
C PRO A 313 11.97 4.24 26.14
N PHE A 314 11.46 4.04 24.92
CA PHE A 314 10.62 2.87 24.59
C PHE A 314 11.43 1.59 24.70
N VAL A 315 12.65 1.56 24.17
CA VAL A 315 13.55 0.41 24.24
C VAL A 315 13.91 0.10 25.69
N GLN A 316 14.25 1.12 26.50
CA GLN A 316 14.55 0.92 27.91
C GLN A 316 13.36 0.33 28.68
N ALA A 317 12.14 0.85 28.45
CA ALA A 317 10.93 0.33 29.07
C ALA A 317 10.66 -1.14 28.69
N MET A 318 10.93 -1.52 27.44
CA MET A 318 10.81 -2.93 27.00
C MET A 318 11.84 -3.83 27.69
N LYS A 319 13.08 -3.37 27.85
CA LYS A 319 14.14 -4.09 28.61
C LYS A 319 13.73 -4.31 30.05
N ASP A 320 13.30 -3.27 30.73
CA ASP A 320 12.91 -3.32 32.15
C ASP A 320 11.75 -4.28 32.40
N LYS A 321 10.87 -4.42 31.42
CA LYS A 321 9.73 -5.37 31.47
C LYS A 321 10.08 -6.77 30.99
N GLY A 322 11.31 -7.00 30.54
CA GLY A 322 11.78 -8.27 30.00
C GLY A 322 10.96 -8.73 28.80
N VAL A 323 10.71 -7.83 27.86
CA VAL A 323 9.97 -8.13 26.63
C VAL A 323 10.76 -9.13 25.78
N GLU A 324 10.07 -10.16 25.30
CA GLU A 324 10.63 -11.22 24.42
C GLU A 324 10.21 -11.03 22.97
N SER A 325 9.01 -10.51 22.71
CA SER A 325 8.56 -10.19 21.34
C SER A 325 8.17 -8.73 21.22
N VAL A 326 8.62 -8.10 20.14
CA VAL A 326 8.33 -6.69 19.81
C VAL A 326 7.59 -6.64 18.49
N GLN A 327 6.44 -5.96 18.49
CA GLN A 327 5.71 -5.60 17.28
C GLN A 327 5.62 -4.07 17.21
N PHE A 328 5.62 -3.55 15.99
CA PHE A 328 5.44 -2.14 15.74
C PHE A 328 4.64 -1.94 14.44
N ILE A 329 3.67 -1.03 14.45
CA ILE A 329 2.90 -0.62 13.28
C ILE A 329 3.28 0.82 12.95
N ALA A 330 4.04 0.99 11.88
CA ALA A 330 4.66 2.26 11.53
C ALA A 330 5.07 2.27 10.05
N ALA A 331 5.80 3.32 9.62
CA ALA A 331 6.48 3.36 8.34
C ALA A 331 7.95 2.90 8.48
N GLU A 332 8.59 2.63 7.36
CA GLU A 332 9.95 2.09 7.29
C GLU A 332 10.99 2.91 8.07
N PRO A 333 10.98 4.28 8.06
CA PRO A 333 11.94 5.06 8.83
C PRO A 333 11.80 4.88 10.35
N GLN A 334 10.57 4.68 10.86
CA GLN A 334 10.33 4.43 12.27
C GLN A 334 10.80 3.03 12.67
N PHE A 335 10.56 2.01 11.84
CA PHE A 335 11.11 0.67 12.05
C PHE A 335 12.63 0.69 12.14
N ALA A 336 13.29 1.40 11.21
CA ALA A 336 14.73 1.52 11.18
C ALA A 336 15.26 2.15 12.47
N ARG A 337 14.67 3.25 12.92
CA ARG A 337 15.08 3.93 14.18
C ARG A 337 14.90 3.02 15.39
N LEU A 338 13.77 2.31 15.49
CA LEU A 338 13.55 1.37 16.59
C LEU A 338 14.60 0.26 16.59
N ALA A 339 14.84 -0.41 15.46
CA ALA A 339 15.80 -1.50 15.35
C ALA A 339 17.24 -1.05 15.66
N GLN A 340 17.66 0.11 15.14
CA GLN A 340 18.96 0.71 15.43
C GLN A 340 19.11 1.08 16.92
N THR A 341 18.06 1.64 17.53
CA THR A 341 18.07 1.96 18.97
C THR A 341 18.14 0.70 19.82
N MET A 342 17.43 -0.37 19.46
CA MET A 342 17.54 -1.67 20.13
C MET A 342 18.97 -2.21 20.07
N GLN A 343 19.60 -2.16 18.88
CA GLN A 343 20.99 -2.57 18.71
C GLN A 343 21.95 -1.72 19.58
N GLN A 344 21.81 -0.39 19.55
CA GLN A 344 22.65 0.55 20.32
C GLN A 344 22.55 0.30 21.83
N GLN A 345 21.37 -0.03 22.33
CA GLN A 345 21.15 -0.33 23.75
C GLN A 345 21.41 -1.79 24.13
N GLY A 346 21.88 -2.62 23.19
CA GLY A 346 22.10 -4.04 23.42
C GLY A 346 20.83 -4.81 23.79
N PHE A 347 19.65 -4.32 23.35
CA PHE A 347 18.39 -5.01 23.51
C PHE A 347 18.11 -5.90 22.28
N LYS A 348 18.09 -7.19 22.49
CA LYS A 348 17.79 -8.18 21.46
C LYS A 348 16.61 -9.03 21.94
N PRO A 349 15.37 -8.69 21.54
CA PRO A 349 14.22 -9.55 21.82
C PRO A 349 14.40 -10.90 21.11
N GLU A 350 13.72 -11.94 21.58
CA GLU A 350 13.71 -13.24 20.91
C GLU A 350 13.04 -13.15 19.54
N LEU A 351 12.05 -12.24 19.40
CA LEU A 351 11.31 -12.01 18.17
C LEU A 351 11.07 -10.51 17.95
N LEU A 352 11.61 -9.96 16.87
CA LEU A 352 11.16 -8.70 16.28
C LEU A 352 10.23 -9.06 15.11
N LEU A 353 8.92 -8.92 15.30
CA LEU A 353 7.89 -9.26 14.32
C LEU A 353 7.20 -7.99 13.82
N LEU A 354 7.48 -7.60 12.61
CA LEU A 354 6.91 -6.41 11.98
C LEU A 354 5.82 -6.80 10.96
N ASP A 355 4.95 -5.85 10.66
CA ASP A 355 3.96 -6.01 9.61
C ASP A 355 4.60 -5.97 8.19
N PRO A 356 3.83 -6.28 7.12
CA PRO A 356 4.37 -6.36 5.76
C PRO A 356 5.02 -5.07 5.23
N THR A 357 4.78 -3.91 5.83
CA THR A 357 5.42 -2.64 5.46
C THR A 357 6.95 -2.72 5.59
N ALA A 358 7.44 -3.50 6.56
CA ALA A 358 8.88 -3.70 6.76
C ALA A 358 9.53 -4.58 5.68
N TYR A 359 8.75 -5.25 4.83
CA TYR A 359 9.27 -6.00 3.68
C TYR A 359 9.62 -5.03 2.54
N SER A 360 10.66 -4.24 2.75
CA SER A 360 11.07 -3.13 1.89
C SER A 360 12.57 -2.87 2.01
N LYS A 361 13.22 -2.50 0.90
CA LYS A 361 14.59 -1.97 0.90
C LYS A 361 14.69 -0.65 1.66
N GLN A 362 13.62 0.15 1.70
CA GLN A 362 13.56 1.38 2.48
C GLN A 362 13.69 1.14 3.99
N TYR A 363 13.38 -0.07 4.46
CA TYR A 363 13.66 -0.51 5.82
C TYR A 363 15.05 -1.15 5.93
N THR A 364 15.38 -2.13 5.09
CA THR A 364 16.59 -2.96 5.27
C THR A 364 17.88 -2.19 5.01
N ASP A 365 17.94 -1.37 3.96
CA ASP A 365 19.16 -0.68 3.55
C ASP A 365 19.64 0.34 4.59
N PRO A 366 18.82 1.30 5.07
CA PRO A 366 19.28 2.25 6.09
C PRO A 366 19.45 1.60 7.48
N THR A 367 18.76 0.50 7.76
CA THR A 367 18.82 -0.18 9.06
C THR A 367 20.09 -1.03 9.18
N GLY A 368 20.59 -1.56 8.07
CA GLY A 368 21.83 -2.34 8.02
C GLY A 368 21.79 -3.58 8.92
N SER A 369 22.84 -3.78 9.73
CA SER A 369 22.95 -4.95 10.60
C SER A 369 21.85 -5.04 11.68
N ALA A 370 21.24 -3.91 12.04
CA ALA A 370 20.16 -3.89 13.02
C ALA A 370 18.85 -4.52 12.49
N ALA A 371 18.69 -4.65 11.17
CA ALA A 371 17.55 -5.32 10.56
C ALA A 371 17.67 -6.85 10.60
N VAL A 372 18.88 -7.40 10.81
CA VAL A 372 19.10 -8.85 10.77
C VAL A 372 18.31 -9.56 11.86
N GLY A 373 17.51 -10.56 11.47
CA GLY A 373 16.62 -11.28 12.37
C GLY A 373 15.20 -10.71 12.44
N THR A 374 14.93 -9.55 11.80
CA THR A 374 13.56 -9.07 11.67
C THR A 374 12.71 -10.09 10.93
N THR A 375 11.62 -10.49 11.52
CA THR A 375 10.60 -11.35 10.91
C THR A 375 9.41 -10.50 10.46
N VAL A 376 8.86 -10.84 9.31
CA VAL A 376 7.65 -10.21 8.75
C VAL A 376 6.63 -11.30 8.46
N PHE A 377 5.37 -11.05 8.78
CA PHE A 377 4.27 -11.90 8.34
C PHE A 377 3.72 -11.39 7.01
N THR A 378 3.47 -12.31 6.07
CA THR A 378 2.97 -11.95 4.73
C THR A 378 1.84 -12.89 4.31
N ASN A 379 0.96 -12.39 3.47
CA ASN A 379 -0.09 -13.16 2.82
C ASN A 379 0.04 -13.17 1.29
N PHE A 380 1.23 -12.85 0.80
CA PHE A 380 1.57 -12.81 -0.62
C PHE A 380 2.88 -13.57 -0.91
N VAL A 381 3.14 -13.83 -2.18
CA VAL A 381 4.38 -14.45 -2.65
C VAL A 381 5.51 -13.43 -2.54
N PRO A 382 6.58 -13.69 -1.76
CA PRO A 382 7.74 -12.79 -1.70
C PRO A 382 8.37 -12.57 -3.07
N PHE A 383 8.94 -11.38 -3.27
CA PHE A 383 9.55 -11.00 -4.55
C PHE A 383 10.74 -11.90 -4.92
N GLU A 384 11.41 -12.51 -3.95
CA GLU A 384 12.46 -13.51 -4.15
C GLU A 384 11.94 -14.80 -4.81
N GLU A 385 10.64 -15.04 -4.76
CA GLU A 385 9.98 -16.22 -5.35
C GLU A 385 9.25 -15.86 -6.67
N ALA A 386 9.45 -14.67 -7.22
CA ALA A 386 8.73 -14.17 -8.40
C ALA A 386 8.88 -15.08 -9.63
N GLY A 387 10.03 -15.75 -9.80
CA GLY A 387 10.25 -16.69 -10.91
C GLY A 387 9.26 -17.86 -10.96
N GLY A 388 8.57 -18.16 -9.86
CA GLY A 388 7.53 -19.18 -9.76
C GLY A 388 6.09 -18.63 -9.97
N ASN A 389 5.91 -17.33 -10.16
CA ASN A 389 4.60 -16.70 -10.33
C ASN A 389 4.62 -15.71 -11.48
N ARG A 390 3.86 -16.02 -12.55
CA ARG A 390 3.82 -15.20 -13.77
C ARG A 390 3.29 -13.79 -13.51
N GLU A 391 2.23 -13.65 -12.73
CA GLU A 391 1.60 -12.35 -12.48
C GLU A 391 2.53 -11.44 -11.67
N LEU A 392 3.21 -12.00 -10.66
CA LEU A 392 4.21 -11.27 -9.90
C LEU A 392 5.39 -10.83 -10.78
N SER A 393 5.84 -11.68 -11.70
CA SER A 393 6.89 -11.32 -12.67
C SER A 393 6.45 -10.21 -13.60
N LEU A 394 5.19 -10.20 -14.06
CA LEU A 394 4.61 -9.12 -14.86
C LEU A 394 4.60 -7.81 -14.07
N TYR A 395 4.11 -7.83 -12.83
CA TYR A 395 4.13 -6.65 -11.96
C TYR A 395 5.54 -6.05 -11.86
N LEU A 396 6.54 -6.86 -11.52
CA LEU A 396 7.91 -6.39 -11.36
C LEU A 396 8.48 -5.82 -12.67
N SER A 397 8.22 -6.49 -13.80
CA SER A 397 8.68 -6.05 -15.12
C SER A 397 8.07 -4.70 -15.52
N TYR A 398 6.76 -4.52 -15.36
CA TYR A 398 6.09 -3.27 -15.73
C TYR A 398 6.31 -2.15 -14.71
N LEU A 399 6.56 -2.46 -13.44
CA LEU A 399 7.00 -1.49 -12.44
C LEU A 399 8.34 -0.87 -12.87
N GLU A 400 9.33 -1.69 -13.23
CA GLU A 400 10.63 -1.19 -13.71
C GLU A 400 10.50 -0.37 -15.00
N GLN A 401 9.66 -0.80 -15.95
CA GLN A 401 9.44 -0.07 -17.21
C GLN A 401 8.74 1.28 -17.02
N SER A 402 7.80 1.38 -16.08
CA SER A 402 6.98 2.58 -15.86
C SER A 402 7.58 3.54 -14.84
N SER A 403 8.39 3.02 -13.93
CA SER A 403 9.01 3.74 -12.81
C SER A 403 10.40 3.18 -12.54
N PRO A 404 11.40 3.42 -13.42
CA PRO A 404 12.73 2.84 -13.29
C PRO A 404 13.35 3.10 -11.92
N GLY A 405 13.87 2.05 -11.29
CA GLY A 405 14.45 2.11 -9.95
C GLY A 405 13.45 2.13 -8.80
N ALA A 406 12.14 2.06 -9.07
CA ALA A 406 11.14 1.93 -8.01
C ALA A 406 11.28 0.56 -7.30
N ALA A 407 11.35 0.60 -5.98
CA ALA A 407 11.37 -0.63 -5.20
C ALA A 407 9.96 -1.23 -5.13
N PRO A 408 9.78 -2.54 -5.44
CA PRO A 408 8.52 -3.20 -5.19
C PRO A 408 8.26 -3.32 -3.69
N GLY A 409 7.00 -3.33 -3.30
CA GLY A 409 6.61 -3.47 -1.91
C GLY A 409 5.17 -3.93 -1.76
N PHE A 410 4.81 -4.17 -0.51
CA PHE A 410 3.51 -4.68 -0.09
C PHE A 410 2.33 -3.89 -0.68
N PHE A 411 2.35 -2.56 -0.55
CA PHE A 411 1.27 -1.70 -1.03
C PHE A 411 1.16 -1.71 -2.56
N GLY A 412 2.30 -1.76 -3.25
CA GLY A 412 2.34 -1.86 -4.71
C GLY A 412 1.78 -3.17 -5.23
N LEU A 413 2.11 -4.30 -4.58
CA LEU A 413 1.59 -5.61 -4.95
C LEU A 413 0.05 -5.64 -4.89
N PHE A 414 -0.53 -5.13 -3.81
CA PHE A 414 -1.99 -5.11 -3.68
C PHE A 414 -2.66 -4.04 -4.54
N ALA A 415 -1.97 -2.96 -4.89
CA ALA A 415 -2.48 -1.99 -5.85
C ALA A 415 -2.54 -2.55 -7.28
N TRP A 416 -1.52 -3.31 -7.70
CA TRP A 416 -1.54 -4.09 -8.95
C TRP A 416 -2.69 -5.11 -8.94
N SER A 417 -2.82 -5.87 -7.85
CA SER A 417 -3.91 -6.84 -7.67
C SER A 417 -5.29 -6.20 -7.76
N ALA A 418 -5.47 -5.00 -7.18
CA ALA A 418 -6.73 -4.23 -7.27
C ALA A 418 -7.04 -3.79 -8.70
N ALA A 419 -6.01 -3.37 -9.45
CA ALA A 419 -6.18 -2.99 -10.86
C ALA A 419 -6.55 -4.20 -11.73
N LYS A 420 -5.91 -5.34 -11.50
CA LYS A 420 -6.29 -6.61 -12.15
C LYS A 420 -7.72 -7.02 -11.83
N LEU A 421 -8.11 -6.93 -10.56
CA LEU A 421 -9.46 -7.24 -10.11
C LEU A 421 -10.51 -6.34 -10.78
N PHE A 422 -10.23 -5.03 -10.85
CA PHE A 422 -11.08 -4.07 -11.56
C PHE A 422 -11.27 -4.50 -13.02
N VAL A 423 -10.18 -4.75 -13.75
CA VAL A 423 -10.22 -5.12 -15.18
C VAL A 423 -10.99 -6.41 -15.38
N GLU A 424 -10.75 -7.45 -14.57
CA GLU A 424 -11.48 -8.70 -14.72
C GLU A 424 -12.98 -8.55 -14.48
N GLN A 425 -13.40 -7.79 -13.45
CA GLN A 425 -14.82 -7.60 -13.20
C GLN A 425 -15.47 -6.71 -14.27
N ALA A 426 -14.80 -5.64 -14.70
CA ALA A 426 -15.29 -4.77 -15.75
C ALA A 426 -15.40 -5.50 -17.11
N THR A 427 -14.43 -6.33 -17.46
CA THR A 427 -14.46 -7.16 -18.67
C THR A 427 -15.61 -8.17 -18.63
N ARG A 428 -15.84 -8.83 -17.47
CA ARG A 428 -16.96 -9.78 -17.31
C ARG A 428 -18.34 -9.12 -17.42
N LEU A 429 -18.46 -7.86 -17.05
CA LEU A 429 -19.70 -7.10 -17.17
C LEU A 429 -19.95 -6.65 -18.63
N GLY A 430 -18.89 -6.37 -19.38
CA GLY A 430 -19.00 -6.03 -20.80
C GLY A 430 -19.93 -4.84 -21.04
N GLY A 431 -20.99 -5.05 -21.83
CA GLY A 431 -22.01 -4.03 -22.13
C GLY A 431 -22.85 -3.56 -20.94
N ASP A 432 -22.93 -4.37 -19.88
CA ASP A 432 -23.65 -4.05 -18.65
C ASP A 432 -22.81 -3.26 -17.64
N LEU A 433 -21.59 -2.84 -18.00
CA LEU A 433 -20.68 -2.14 -17.12
C LEU A 433 -21.21 -0.73 -16.79
N ASP A 434 -21.58 -0.55 -15.53
CA ASP A 434 -21.80 0.72 -14.87
C ASP A 434 -21.29 0.67 -13.40
N ARG A 435 -21.35 1.79 -12.68
CA ARG A 435 -20.88 1.84 -11.29
C ARG A 435 -21.64 0.87 -10.37
N ALA A 436 -22.96 0.76 -10.56
CA ALA A 436 -23.81 -0.09 -9.72
C ALA A 436 -23.58 -1.57 -9.99
N SER A 437 -23.49 -1.98 -11.27
CA SER A 437 -23.19 -3.35 -11.65
C SER A 437 -21.79 -3.78 -11.21
N LEU A 438 -20.79 -2.90 -11.29
CA LEU A 438 -19.45 -3.18 -10.79
C LEU A 438 -19.45 -3.40 -9.26
N ILE A 439 -20.12 -2.54 -8.50
CA ILE A 439 -20.28 -2.71 -7.04
C ILE A 439 -20.99 -4.04 -6.73
N ALA A 440 -22.02 -4.39 -7.48
CA ALA A 440 -22.73 -5.65 -7.31
C ALA A 440 -21.86 -6.88 -7.66
N ALA A 441 -20.98 -6.75 -8.65
CA ALA A 441 -20.00 -7.78 -8.99
C ALA A 441 -18.95 -7.94 -7.88
N MET A 442 -18.43 -6.84 -7.34
CA MET A 442 -17.46 -6.86 -6.24
C MET A 442 -17.97 -7.58 -4.99
N LYS A 443 -19.26 -7.46 -4.65
CA LYS A 443 -19.90 -8.17 -3.53
C LYS A 443 -19.81 -9.69 -3.66
N LYS A 444 -19.65 -10.22 -4.86
CA LYS A 444 -19.59 -11.66 -5.15
C LYS A 444 -18.18 -12.22 -5.20
N VAL A 445 -17.16 -11.36 -5.20
CA VAL A 445 -15.75 -11.78 -5.27
C VAL A 445 -15.35 -12.46 -3.98
N ASN A 446 -15.00 -13.73 -4.06
CA ASN A 446 -14.52 -14.50 -2.94
C ASN A 446 -13.33 -15.37 -3.38
N GLY A 447 -12.30 -15.47 -2.55
CA GLY A 447 -11.12 -16.25 -2.86
C GLY A 447 -10.22 -15.63 -3.94
N TRP A 448 -10.21 -14.30 -4.09
CA TRP A 448 -9.36 -13.59 -5.02
C TRP A 448 -7.88 -13.79 -4.71
N THR A 449 -7.08 -14.20 -5.71
CA THR A 449 -5.64 -14.49 -5.56
C THR A 449 -4.73 -13.68 -6.48
N ALA A 450 -5.29 -12.92 -7.43
CA ALA A 450 -4.52 -12.29 -8.51
C ALA A 450 -3.56 -13.30 -9.18
N ASP A 451 -4.10 -14.41 -9.70
CA ASP A 451 -3.35 -15.51 -10.31
C ASP A 451 -2.25 -16.09 -9.39
N GLY A 452 -2.57 -16.20 -8.09
CA GLY A 452 -1.68 -16.78 -7.09
C GLY A 452 -0.60 -15.84 -6.57
N MET A 453 -0.66 -14.52 -6.88
CA MET A 453 0.23 -13.51 -6.29
C MET A 453 0.14 -13.47 -4.77
N HIS A 454 -1.04 -13.74 -4.23
CA HIS A 454 -1.31 -13.70 -2.80
C HIS A 454 -2.30 -14.79 -2.36
N ALA A 455 -2.43 -14.96 -1.07
CA ALA A 455 -3.43 -15.84 -0.46
C ALA A 455 -4.85 -15.48 -0.91
N PRO A 456 -5.80 -16.41 -0.87
CA PRO A 456 -7.20 -16.13 -1.22
C PRO A 456 -7.79 -15.02 -0.34
N MET A 457 -8.28 -13.94 -0.97
CA MET A 457 -8.89 -12.80 -0.30
C MET A 457 -10.41 -12.84 -0.41
N PRO A 458 -11.14 -12.76 0.69
CA PRO A 458 -12.61 -12.74 0.70
C PRO A 458 -13.16 -11.32 0.48
N VAL A 459 -12.82 -10.72 -0.68
CA VAL A 459 -13.06 -9.30 -1.03
C VAL A 459 -14.52 -8.88 -0.82
N GLY A 460 -15.46 -9.65 -1.34
CA GLY A 460 -16.89 -9.31 -1.29
C GLY A 460 -17.48 -9.28 0.11
N SER A 461 -16.99 -10.14 0.99
CA SER A 461 -17.38 -10.15 2.40
C SER A 461 -16.66 -9.10 3.25
N LYS A 462 -15.58 -8.50 2.72
CA LYS A 462 -14.70 -7.55 3.40
C LYS A 462 -14.04 -8.08 4.67
N LYS A 463 -14.04 -9.40 4.85
CA LYS A 463 -13.34 -10.08 5.93
C LYS A 463 -11.84 -10.19 5.60
N ILE A 464 -11.02 -10.34 6.62
CA ILE A 464 -9.59 -10.58 6.39
C ILE A 464 -9.36 -12.02 5.94
N THR A 465 -8.22 -12.26 5.25
CA THR A 465 -7.77 -13.65 4.99
C THR A 465 -7.18 -14.26 6.26
N ASP A 466 -7.36 -15.56 6.41
CA ASP A 466 -6.77 -16.32 7.52
C ASP A 466 -5.44 -17.00 7.16
N CYS A 467 -4.96 -16.82 5.93
CA CYS A 467 -3.82 -17.52 5.36
C CYS A 467 -2.57 -16.64 5.32
N TRP A 468 -1.59 -16.94 6.16
CA TRP A 468 -0.37 -16.16 6.33
C TRP A 468 0.87 -17.04 6.38
N ARG A 469 2.03 -16.47 6.08
CA ARG A 469 3.36 -17.09 6.22
C ARG A 469 4.36 -16.08 6.74
N PHE A 470 5.54 -16.55 7.14
CA PHE A 470 6.55 -15.73 7.78
C PHE A 470 7.85 -15.78 6.99
N ILE A 471 8.50 -14.63 6.88
CA ILE A 471 9.82 -14.49 6.27
C ILE A 471 10.73 -13.71 7.22
N GLN A 472 12.03 -13.99 7.20
CA GLN A 472 13.00 -13.33 8.06
C GLN A 472 14.16 -12.79 7.24
N TRP A 473 14.59 -11.58 7.56
CA TRP A 473 15.75 -10.94 6.96
C TRP A 473 17.05 -11.53 7.52
N ASN A 474 17.92 -12.08 6.65
CA ASN A 474 19.19 -12.66 7.06
C ASN A 474 20.40 -11.73 6.86
N GLY A 475 20.16 -10.48 6.46
CA GLY A 475 21.21 -9.49 6.14
C GLY A 475 21.45 -9.31 4.64
N SER A 476 20.88 -10.16 3.78
CA SER A 476 21.03 -10.05 2.31
C SER A 476 19.74 -10.33 1.56
N THR A 477 18.87 -11.19 2.09
CA THR A 477 17.61 -11.59 1.45
C THR A 477 16.62 -12.06 2.52
N TRP A 478 15.35 -12.01 2.18
CA TRP A 478 14.28 -12.57 3.02
C TRP A 478 14.19 -14.08 2.81
N LYS A 479 14.09 -14.82 3.89
CA LYS A 479 14.02 -16.29 3.89
C LYS A 479 12.75 -16.77 4.57
N PRO A 480 12.06 -17.77 4.00
CA PRO A 480 10.89 -18.38 4.62
C PRO A 480 11.21 -18.90 6.02
N GLN A 481 10.28 -18.70 6.94
CA GLN A 481 10.24 -19.30 8.27
C GLN A 481 9.08 -20.29 8.34
N GLU A 482 9.30 -21.45 8.97
CA GLU A 482 8.29 -22.52 9.08
C GLU A 482 7.74 -23.01 7.71
N GLY A 483 8.54 -22.85 6.63
CA GLY A 483 8.20 -23.28 5.26
C GLY A 483 7.60 -22.16 4.40
N THR A 484 7.25 -22.53 3.15
CA THR A 484 6.73 -21.60 2.12
C THR A 484 5.22 -21.62 1.98
N LYS A 485 4.53 -22.55 2.65
CA LYS A 485 3.06 -22.65 2.60
C LYS A 485 2.40 -21.67 3.55
N TYR A 486 1.24 -21.15 3.16
CA TYR A 486 0.42 -20.37 4.06
C TYR A 486 -0.11 -21.24 5.22
N GLN A 487 -0.11 -20.66 6.41
CA GLN A 487 -0.79 -21.17 7.60
C GLN A 487 -2.17 -20.53 7.66
N CYS A 488 -3.22 -21.32 7.44
CA CYS A 488 -4.61 -20.85 7.41
C CYS A 488 -5.30 -21.27 8.71
N ASN A 489 -5.05 -20.53 9.79
CA ASN A 489 -5.42 -20.90 11.16
C ASN A 489 -6.75 -20.27 11.62
N GLY A 490 -7.54 -19.69 10.70
CA GLY A 490 -8.73 -18.91 11.02
C GLY A 490 -8.39 -17.50 11.53
N THR A 491 -9.43 -16.78 11.94
CA THR A 491 -9.35 -15.40 12.47
C THR A 491 -9.95 -15.31 13.87
N THR A 492 -9.58 -14.26 14.61
CA THR A 492 -10.19 -13.86 15.89
C THR A 492 -10.88 -12.52 15.70
N SER A 493 -12.14 -12.40 16.15
CA SER A 493 -12.97 -11.19 16.12
C SER A 493 -13.38 -10.73 17.53
#